data_6b16808c2e04fa851625672a215c37e9
#
_entry.id   6b16808c2e04fa851625672a215c37e9
#
_cell.length_a   1.000
_cell.length_b   1.000
_cell.length_c   1.000
_cell.angle_alpha   90.00
_cell.angle_beta   90.00
_cell.angle_gamma   90.00
#
_symmetry.space_group_name_H-M   'P 1'
#
loop_
_entity.id
_entity.type
_entity.pdbx_description
1 polymer ?
#
loop_
_entity_poly.entity_id
_entity_poly.type
_entity_poly.pdbx_seq_one_letter_code
_entity_poly.pdbx_strand_id
1 'polypeptide(L)'
;MPPVVRPASFEDIPLLIQTRLNFLNALGYPVSDCDLPKASHQIEAFLSEHLNSDLFALLAFEEAALAAAGFLQVFNVMWHPAATNGTYGRIINILTLPDYRRQGLAREIMKGLIQKAHKLNLSYLDLDASPDGQPLYESLGFTLLQAKHPPMRLIL
;
A
#
# COMPACT_ATOMS: atom_id res chain seq x y z
N MET A 1 11.68 -14.51 -17.78
CA MET A 1 12.07 -14.81 -16.39
C MET A 1 10.90 -14.43 -15.47
N PRO A 2 10.73 -15.12 -14.36
CA PRO A 2 9.69 -14.71 -13.42
C PRO A 2 10.00 -13.32 -12.85
N PRO A 3 8.97 -12.51 -12.53
CA PRO A 3 9.16 -11.20 -11.95
C PRO A 3 9.88 -11.31 -10.61
N VAL A 4 10.76 -10.36 -10.33
CA VAL A 4 11.48 -10.27 -9.06
C VAL A 4 10.70 -9.36 -8.11
N VAL A 5 10.26 -9.92 -6.98
CA VAL A 5 9.61 -9.15 -5.91
C VAL A 5 10.60 -8.94 -4.78
N ARG A 6 10.83 -7.69 -4.40
CA ARG A 6 11.75 -7.35 -3.31
C ARG A 6 11.22 -6.21 -2.43
N PRO A 7 11.67 -6.12 -1.18
CA PRO A 7 11.46 -4.94 -0.36
C PRO A 7 12.11 -3.69 -0.97
N ALA A 8 11.47 -2.55 -0.77
CA ALA A 8 12.05 -1.26 -1.14
C ALA A 8 13.14 -0.85 -0.13
N SER A 9 14.13 -0.14 -0.64
CA SER A 9 15.17 0.53 0.13
C SER A 9 15.03 2.06 0.02
N PHE A 10 15.83 2.81 0.78
CA PHE A 10 15.84 4.27 0.68
C PHE A 10 16.28 4.78 -0.70
N GLU A 11 17.05 3.99 -1.44
CA GLU A 11 17.46 4.31 -2.81
C GLU A 11 16.28 4.27 -3.79
N ASP A 12 15.19 3.56 -3.44
CA ASP A 12 13.97 3.48 -4.22
C ASP A 12 13.00 4.66 -4.00
N ILE A 13 13.30 5.58 -3.09
CA ILE A 13 12.39 6.70 -2.76
C ILE A 13 11.90 7.46 -4.00
N PRO A 14 12.74 7.83 -4.97
CA PRO A 14 12.26 8.49 -6.20
C PRO A 14 11.23 7.65 -6.96
N LEU A 15 11.44 6.34 -7.02
CA LEU A 15 10.51 5.40 -7.65
C LEU A 15 9.21 5.27 -6.86
N LEU A 16 9.29 5.25 -5.53
CA LEU A 16 8.12 5.19 -4.64
C LEU A 16 7.25 6.45 -4.73
N ILE A 17 7.86 7.63 -4.87
CA ILE A 17 7.14 8.88 -5.14
C ILE A 17 6.32 8.73 -6.43
N GLN A 18 6.96 8.26 -7.49
CA GLN A 18 6.30 8.06 -8.78
C GLN A 18 5.16 7.04 -8.70
N THR A 19 5.35 5.93 -7.99
CA THR A 19 4.27 4.94 -7.79
C THR A 19 3.08 5.52 -7.03
N ARG A 20 3.33 6.38 -6.03
CA ARG A 20 2.26 7.05 -5.28
C ARG A 20 1.46 8.00 -6.17
N LEU A 21 2.14 8.82 -6.96
CA LEU A 21 1.48 9.74 -7.89
C LEU A 21 0.68 9.00 -8.97
N ASN A 22 1.24 7.93 -9.52
CA ASN A 22 0.55 7.07 -10.50
C ASN A 22 -0.70 6.41 -9.88
N PHE A 23 -0.62 5.94 -8.64
CA PHE A 23 -1.74 5.36 -7.93
C PHE A 23 -2.87 6.37 -7.69
N LEU A 24 -2.54 7.59 -7.24
CA LEU A 24 -3.52 8.65 -7.06
C LEU A 24 -4.21 9.01 -8.38
N ASN A 25 -3.45 9.12 -9.45
CA ASN A 25 -4.00 9.37 -10.78
C ASN A 25 -4.95 8.25 -11.24
N ALA A 26 -4.57 6.99 -11.02
CA ALA A 26 -5.40 5.82 -11.37
C ALA A 26 -6.71 5.76 -10.56
N LEU A 27 -6.73 6.31 -9.34
CA LEU A 27 -7.92 6.41 -8.51
C LEU A 27 -8.81 7.63 -8.83
N GLY A 28 -8.43 8.47 -9.78
CA GLY A 28 -9.17 9.69 -10.11
C GLY A 28 -8.84 10.90 -9.22
N TYR A 29 -7.68 10.88 -8.55
CA TYR A 29 -7.13 12.00 -7.77
C TYR A 29 -5.83 12.51 -8.38
N PRO A 30 -5.85 13.00 -9.64
CA PRO A 30 -4.64 13.49 -10.28
C PRO A 30 -4.12 14.72 -9.55
N VAL A 31 -2.80 14.78 -9.38
CA VAL A 31 -2.13 15.93 -8.80
C VAL A 31 -1.90 16.96 -9.92
N SER A 32 -2.36 18.20 -9.72
CA SER A 32 -2.13 19.30 -10.69
C SER A 32 -0.64 19.64 -10.82
N ASP A 33 -0.26 20.22 -11.95
CA ASP A 33 1.13 20.66 -12.14
C ASP A 33 1.58 21.68 -11.10
N CYS A 34 0.66 22.52 -10.61
CA CYS A 34 0.92 23.50 -9.54
C CYS A 34 1.21 22.83 -8.20
N ASP A 35 0.54 21.71 -7.89
CA ASP A 35 0.67 21.02 -6.62
C ASP A 35 1.77 19.94 -6.63
N LEU A 36 2.24 19.54 -7.82
CA LEU A 36 3.18 18.44 -7.98
C LEU A 36 4.47 18.61 -7.18
N PRO A 37 5.14 19.79 -7.15
CA PRO A 37 6.33 19.97 -6.32
C PRO A 37 6.06 19.81 -4.83
N LYS A 38 4.95 20.35 -4.33
CA LYS A 38 4.53 20.23 -2.92
C LYS A 38 4.18 18.79 -2.57
N ALA A 39 3.43 18.12 -3.42
CA ALA A 39 3.06 16.71 -3.24
C ALA A 39 4.30 15.80 -3.21
N SER A 40 5.20 15.96 -4.18
CA SER A 40 6.44 15.19 -4.27
C SER A 40 7.32 15.41 -3.05
N HIS A 41 7.48 16.64 -2.59
CA HIS A 41 8.26 16.96 -1.40
C HIS A 41 7.66 16.34 -0.13
N GLN A 42 6.34 16.43 0.05
CA GLN A 42 5.67 15.83 1.21
C GLN A 42 5.77 14.31 1.20
N ILE A 43 5.60 13.68 0.03
CA ILE A 43 5.74 12.22 -0.13
C ILE A 43 7.19 11.80 0.18
N GLU A 44 8.18 12.53 -0.34
CA GLU A 44 9.59 12.26 -0.08
C GLU A 44 9.92 12.33 1.41
N ALA A 45 9.49 13.41 2.09
CA ALA A 45 9.68 13.59 3.52
C ALA A 45 9.04 12.45 4.32
N PHE A 46 7.81 12.07 3.98
CA PHE A 46 7.11 10.96 4.61
C PHE A 46 7.85 9.63 4.42
N LEU A 47 8.26 9.32 3.19
CA LEU A 47 9.01 8.09 2.90
C LEU A 47 10.36 8.07 3.64
N SER A 48 11.07 9.19 3.69
CA SER A 48 12.36 9.30 4.37
C SER A 48 12.26 9.05 5.88
N GLU A 49 11.14 9.44 6.49
CA GLU A 49 10.90 9.24 7.92
C GLU A 49 10.37 7.83 8.25
N HIS A 50 9.49 7.29 7.41
CA HIS A 50 8.69 6.11 7.76
C HIS A 50 9.15 4.81 7.09
N LEU A 51 9.86 4.88 5.94
CA LEU A 51 10.23 3.67 5.19
C LEU A 51 11.11 2.75 6.03
N ASN A 52 10.73 1.47 6.08
CA ASN A 52 11.36 0.41 6.87
C ASN A 52 11.31 0.62 8.40
N SER A 53 10.51 1.58 8.87
CA SER A 53 10.17 1.78 10.29
C SER A 53 8.71 1.33 10.56
N ASP A 54 7.75 2.09 10.10
CA ASP A 54 6.32 1.80 10.19
C ASP A 54 5.59 1.83 8.83
N LEU A 55 6.34 2.03 7.76
CA LEU A 55 5.91 1.88 6.37
C LEU A 55 6.84 0.90 5.66
N PHE A 56 6.27 -0.14 5.04
CA PHE A 56 6.99 -1.15 4.28
C PHE A 56 6.45 -1.19 2.86
N ALA A 57 7.33 -1.25 1.88
CA ALA A 57 6.94 -1.33 0.49
C ALA A 57 7.56 -2.56 -0.18
N LEU A 58 6.79 -3.20 -1.06
CA LEU A 58 7.27 -4.22 -1.97
C LEU A 58 7.17 -3.72 -3.40
N LEU A 59 8.20 -3.98 -4.16
CA LEU A 59 8.33 -3.66 -5.58
C LEU A 59 8.50 -4.95 -6.38
N ALA A 60 7.75 -5.06 -7.46
CA ALA A 60 7.88 -6.16 -8.42
C ALA A 60 8.46 -5.61 -9.72
N PHE A 61 9.51 -6.26 -10.20
CA PHE A 61 10.19 -5.90 -11.45
C PHE A 61 10.07 -7.04 -12.45
N GLU A 62 9.80 -6.69 -13.68
CA GLU A 62 9.96 -7.58 -14.82
C GLU A 62 11.15 -7.08 -15.63
N GLU A 63 12.19 -7.91 -15.74
CA GLU A 63 13.53 -7.50 -16.18
C GLU A 63 14.04 -6.34 -15.29
N ALA A 64 14.23 -5.13 -15.86
CA ALA A 64 14.66 -3.95 -15.12
C ALA A 64 13.52 -2.92 -14.90
N ALA A 65 12.32 -3.20 -15.42
CA ALA A 65 11.18 -2.28 -15.35
C ALA A 65 10.30 -2.58 -14.12
N LEU A 66 9.89 -1.51 -13.42
CA LEU A 66 8.87 -1.64 -12.38
C LEU A 66 7.56 -2.10 -13.00
N ALA A 67 6.98 -3.15 -12.47
CA ALA A 67 5.73 -3.74 -12.93
C ALA A 67 4.59 -3.55 -11.92
N ALA A 68 4.89 -3.68 -10.62
CA ALA A 68 3.88 -3.49 -9.56
C ALA A 68 4.53 -3.01 -8.26
N ALA A 69 3.71 -2.41 -7.40
CA ALA A 69 4.11 -1.97 -6.07
C ALA A 69 2.95 -2.07 -5.08
N GLY A 70 3.27 -2.11 -3.79
CA GLY A 70 2.29 -2.03 -2.71
C GLY A 70 2.95 -1.67 -1.40
N PHE A 71 2.19 -1.03 -0.51
CA PHE A 71 2.66 -0.57 0.79
C PHE A 71 1.85 -1.18 1.93
N LEU A 72 2.53 -1.43 3.04
CA LEU A 72 1.95 -1.73 4.35
C LEU A 72 2.35 -0.62 5.32
N GLN A 73 1.39 0.11 5.82
CA GLN A 73 1.59 1.09 6.90
C GLN A 73 1.13 0.48 8.22
N VAL A 74 1.95 0.63 9.27
CA VAL A 74 1.68 0.12 10.61
C VAL A 74 1.25 1.25 11.52
N PHE A 75 0.22 1.01 12.31
CA PHE A 75 -0.30 1.96 13.29
C PHE A 75 -0.28 1.38 14.69
N ASN A 76 0.15 2.20 15.64
CA ASN A 76 0.01 1.92 17.07
C ASN A 76 -1.34 2.46 17.54
N VAL A 77 -2.05 1.66 18.30
CA VAL A 77 -3.37 2.01 18.86
C VAL A 77 -3.47 1.55 20.32
N MET A 78 -4.34 2.21 21.08
CA MET A 78 -4.68 1.72 22.40
C MET A 78 -5.30 0.32 22.31
N TRP A 79 -5.10 -0.51 23.34
CA TRP A 79 -5.66 -1.85 23.39
C TRP A 79 -7.16 -1.84 23.05
N HIS A 80 -7.53 -2.75 22.18
CA HIS A 80 -8.92 -2.98 21.76
C HIS A 80 -9.11 -4.48 21.53
N PRO A 81 -10.30 -5.06 21.75
CA PRO A 81 -10.54 -6.49 21.50
C PRO A 81 -10.16 -6.97 20.09
N ALA A 82 -10.26 -6.09 19.09
CA ALA A 82 -9.81 -6.38 17.72
C ALA A 82 -8.32 -6.14 17.50
N ALA A 83 -7.65 -5.37 18.37
CA ALA A 83 -6.25 -4.99 18.27
C ALA A 83 -5.51 -5.27 19.59
N THR A 84 -5.53 -6.53 20.01
CA THR A 84 -4.97 -6.96 21.31
C THR A 84 -3.45 -6.81 21.40
N ASN A 85 -2.77 -6.74 20.26
CA ASN A 85 -1.33 -6.47 20.19
C ASN A 85 -1.00 -4.96 20.20
N GLY A 86 -2.00 -4.08 20.24
CA GLY A 86 -1.80 -2.62 20.19
C GLY A 86 -1.33 -2.11 18.84
N THR A 87 -1.39 -2.92 17.79
CA THR A 87 -0.96 -2.56 16.44
C THR A 87 -1.88 -3.17 15.37
N TYR A 88 -2.06 -2.45 14.28
CA TYR A 88 -2.68 -2.98 13.07
C TYR A 88 -1.97 -2.42 11.84
N GLY A 89 -2.22 -3.00 10.69
CA GLY A 89 -1.67 -2.55 9.42
C GLY A 89 -2.75 -2.09 8.45
N ARG A 90 -2.37 -1.19 7.56
CA ARG A 90 -3.20 -0.78 6.44
C ARG A 90 -2.43 -0.99 5.14
N ILE A 91 -3.03 -1.76 4.26
CA ILE A 91 -2.52 -1.95 2.90
C ILE A 91 -2.96 -0.76 2.06
N ILE A 92 -2.01 -0.11 1.43
CA ILE A 92 -2.25 1.05 0.57
C ILE A 92 -1.44 0.92 -0.72
N ASN A 93 -1.82 1.70 -1.73
CA ASN A 93 -1.02 1.86 -2.95
C ASN A 93 -0.73 0.55 -3.70
N ILE A 94 -1.68 -0.38 -3.74
CA ILE A 94 -1.55 -1.58 -4.58
C ILE A 94 -1.75 -1.15 -6.04
N LEU A 95 -0.66 -1.16 -6.79
CA LEU A 95 -0.61 -0.72 -8.17
C LEU A 95 0.08 -1.78 -9.03
N THR A 96 -0.55 -2.17 -10.12
CA THR A 96 0.08 -2.88 -11.22
C THR A 96 -0.02 -2.02 -12.47
N LEU A 97 1.12 -1.73 -13.08
CA LEU A 97 1.15 -0.91 -14.29
C LEU A 97 0.43 -1.63 -15.44
N PRO A 98 -0.22 -0.89 -16.37
CA PRO A 98 -1.13 -1.46 -17.36
C PRO A 98 -0.56 -2.66 -18.13
N ASP A 99 0.67 -2.54 -18.61
CA ASP A 99 1.33 -3.55 -19.44
C ASP A 99 1.63 -4.87 -18.69
N TYR A 100 1.59 -4.83 -17.34
CA TYR A 100 1.91 -5.97 -16.47
C TYR A 100 0.69 -6.54 -15.74
N ARG A 101 -0.52 -6.08 -16.10
CA ARG A 101 -1.75 -6.56 -15.47
C ARG A 101 -2.08 -8.00 -15.86
N ARG A 102 -2.91 -8.67 -15.05
CA ARG A 102 -3.40 -10.05 -15.27
C ARG A 102 -2.31 -11.12 -15.23
N GLN A 103 -1.15 -10.81 -14.68
CA GLN A 103 -0.01 -11.72 -14.53
C GLN A 103 0.20 -12.18 -13.07
N GLY A 104 -0.71 -11.84 -12.17
CA GLY A 104 -0.65 -12.25 -10.76
C GLY A 104 0.24 -11.39 -9.86
N LEU A 105 0.85 -10.32 -10.37
CA LEU A 105 1.81 -9.49 -9.61
C LEU A 105 1.20 -8.86 -8.35
N ALA A 106 -0.03 -8.32 -8.44
CA ALA A 106 -0.72 -7.77 -7.28
C ALA A 106 -0.92 -8.84 -6.19
N ARG A 107 -1.18 -10.09 -6.56
CA ARG A 107 -1.29 -11.22 -5.62
C ARG A 107 0.03 -11.50 -4.92
N GLU A 108 1.12 -11.50 -5.65
CA GLU A 108 2.45 -11.73 -5.06
C GLU A 108 2.87 -10.59 -4.12
N ILE A 109 2.62 -9.33 -4.50
CA ILE A 109 2.80 -8.16 -3.62
C ILE A 109 1.96 -8.34 -2.34
N MET A 110 0.67 -8.64 -2.47
CA MET A 110 -0.23 -8.82 -1.33
C MET A 110 0.21 -9.94 -0.39
N LYS A 111 0.60 -11.09 -0.94
CA LYS A 111 1.13 -12.21 -0.13
C LYS A 111 2.36 -11.79 0.68
N GLY A 112 3.29 -11.08 0.05
CA GLY A 112 4.50 -10.58 0.71
C GLY A 112 4.18 -9.58 1.83
N LEU A 113 3.24 -8.65 1.62
CA LEU A 113 2.80 -7.70 2.64
C LEU A 113 2.07 -8.39 3.80
N ILE A 114 1.21 -9.38 3.52
CA ILE A 114 0.55 -10.19 4.54
C ILE A 114 1.59 -10.97 5.36
N GLN A 115 2.59 -11.56 4.72
CA GLN A 115 3.68 -12.25 5.40
C GLN A 115 4.48 -11.28 6.30
N LYS A 116 4.73 -10.05 5.82
CA LYS A 116 5.37 -9.01 6.65
C LYS A 116 4.53 -8.65 7.86
N ALA A 117 3.21 -8.50 7.70
CA ALA A 117 2.28 -8.23 8.80
C ALA A 117 2.30 -9.34 9.86
N HIS A 118 2.35 -10.61 9.46
CA HIS A 118 2.52 -11.73 10.39
C HIS A 118 3.85 -11.65 11.15
N LYS A 119 4.95 -11.36 10.47
CA LYS A 119 6.27 -11.21 11.10
C LYS A 119 6.31 -10.06 12.11
N LEU A 120 5.55 -9.00 11.87
CA LEU A 120 5.41 -7.86 12.78
C LEU A 120 4.37 -8.11 13.90
N ASN A 121 3.71 -9.26 13.90
CA ASN A 121 2.66 -9.62 14.86
C ASN A 121 1.52 -8.59 14.92
N LEU A 122 1.09 -8.09 13.75
CA LEU A 122 -0.04 -7.16 13.68
C LEU A 122 -1.36 -7.89 13.99
N SER A 123 -2.30 -7.18 14.61
CA SER A 123 -3.59 -7.76 15.00
C SER A 123 -4.50 -8.03 13.82
N TYR A 124 -4.49 -7.15 12.83
CA TYR A 124 -5.26 -7.27 11.58
C TYR A 124 -4.72 -6.36 10.49
N LEU A 125 -5.24 -6.53 9.28
CA LEU A 125 -4.98 -5.68 8.12
C LEU A 125 -6.28 -5.09 7.60
N ASP A 126 -6.28 -3.79 7.35
CA ASP A 126 -7.35 -3.08 6.65
C ASP A 126 -6.88 -2.64 5.26
N LEU A 127 -7.82 -2.47 4.37
CA LEU A 127 -7.65 -1.81 3.07
C LEU A 127 -8.97 -1.24 2.57
N ASP A 128 -8.90 -0.29 1.66
CA ASP A 128 -10.05 0.14 0.87
C ASP A 128 -9.99 -0.55 -0.49
N ALA A 129 -11.04 -1.33 -0.80
CA ALA A 129 -11.09 -2.10 -2.02
C ALA A 129 -11.71 -1.31 -3.17
N SER A 130 -10.96 -1.14 -4.28
CA SER A 130 -11.58 -0.75 -5.54
C SER A 130 -12.43 -1.91 -6.09
N PRO A 131 -13.43 -1.64 -6.96
CA PRO A 131 -14.21 -2.71 -7.57
C PRO A 131 -13.35 -3.76 -8.27
N ASP A 132 -12.29 -3.34 -8.96
CA ASP A 132 -11.37 -4.24 -9.66
C ASP A 132 -10.48 -5.05 -8.72
N GLY A 133 -10.13 -4.49 -7.55
CA GLY A 133 -9.26 -5.15 -6.56
C GLY A 133 -10.00 -6.09 -5.62
N GLN A 134 -11.29 -5.85 -5.38
CA GLN A 134 -12.07 -6.59 -4.38
C GLN A 134 -12.01 -8.11 -4.55
N PRO A 135 -12.16 -8.70 -5.76
CA PRO A 135 -12.08 -10.16 -5.92
C PRO A 135 -10.71 -10.73 -5.50
N LEU A 136 -9.62 -10.00 -5.75
CA LEU A 136 -8.29 -10.40 -5.30
C LEU A 136 -8.23 -10.44 -3.77
N TYR A 137 -8.68 -9.37 -3.12
CA TYR A 137 -8.63 -9.26 -1.65
C TYR A 137 -9.49 -10.30 -0.97
N GLU A 138 -10.71 -10.55 -1.45
CA GLU A 138 -11.58 -11.62 -0.96
C GLU A 138 -10.93 -12.99 -1.10
N SER A 139 -10.24 -13.27 -2.22
CA SER A 139 -9.50 -14.52 -2.42
C SER A 139 -8.31 -14.70 -1.48
N LEU A 140 -7.84 -13.63 -0.85
CA LEU A 140 -6.78 -13.63 0.16
C LEU A 140 -7.31 -13.63 1.60
N GLY A 141 -8.63 -13.69 1.78
CA GLY A 141 -9.27 -13.78 3.07
C GLY A 141 -9.77 -12.44 3.66
N PHE A 142 -9.66 -11.34 2.92
CA PHE A 142 -10.27 -10.08 3.34
C PHE A 142 -11.79 -10.16 3.20
N THR A 143 -12.50 -9.54 4.14
CA THR A 143 -13.96 -9.49 4.15
C THR A 143 -14.42 -8.04 4.22
N LEU A 144 -15.57 -7.75 3.61
CA LEU A 144 -16.18 -6.43 3.72
C LEU A 144 -16.55 -6.13 5.17
N LEU A 145 -16.15 -4.95 5.65
CA LEU A 145 -16.54 -4.50 6.98
C LEU A 145 -17.94 -3.89 6.93
N GLN A 146 -18.78 -4.31 7.89
CA GLN A 146 -20.02 -3.62 8.20
C GLN A 146 -19.76 -2.68 9.37
N ALA A 147 -19.67 -1.39 9.09
CA ALA A 147 -19.42 -0.39 10.12
C ALA A 147 -20.65 -0.28 11.04
N LYS A 148 -20.48 -0.69 12.31
CA LYS A 148 -21.51 -0.48 13.36
C LYS A 148 -21.75 1.01 13.59
N HIS A 149 -20.71 1.81 13.45
CA HIS A 149 -20.75 3.26 13.54
C HIS A 149 -20.10 3.83 12.28
N PRO A 150 -20.84 4.58 11.43
CA PRO A 150 -20.29 5.11 10.19
C PRO A 150 -19.18 6.13 10.48
N PRO A 151 -18.07 6.10 9.73
CA PRO A 151 -17.01 7.09 9.87
C PRO A 151 -17.52 8.47 9.42
N MET A 152 -17.05 9.52 10.08
CA MET A 152 -17.34 10.91 9.74
C MET A 152 -16.05 11.69 9.61
N ARG A 153 -16.05 12.76 8.81
CA ARG A 153 -14.89 13.63 8.59
C ARG A 153 -15.28 15.10 8.69
N LEU A 154 -14.47 15.89 9.34
CA LEU A 154 -14.47 17.35 9.28
C LEU A 154 -13.22 17.80 8.53
N ILE A 155 -13.41 18.60 7.50
CA ILE A 155 -12.28 19.24 6.80
C ILE A 155 -11.89 20.51 7.58
N LEU A 156 -10.60 20.68 7.87
CA LEU A 156 -10.02 21.79 8.61
C LEU A 156 -9.41 22.84 7.68
#